data_24a72ba8ad26efaae65bce6a7703b8a3
#
_entry.id   24a72ba8ad26efaae65bce6a7703b8a3
#
_cell.length_a   1.000
_cell.length_b   1.000
_cell.length_c   1.000
_cell.angle_alpha   90.00
_cell.angle_beta   90.00
_cell.angle_gamma   90.00
#
_symmetry.space_group_name_H-M   'P 1'
#
loop_
_entity.id
_entity.type
_entity.pdbx_description
1 polymer ?
#
loop_
_entity_poly.entity_id
_entity_poly.type
_entity_poly.pdbx_seq_one_letter_code
_entity_poly.pdbx_strand_id
1 'polypeptide(L)'
;MKTLLRYVVMIAALGTAAPAVADINICIWGTITGPDALVNGMSYGTRDYFEYLNQTQGGVAKNKLNVLLLDGRYKLDEELKIYRRCVDQENAVVVNGWSTGSVKALRDQINADAVPFVTESFSSEVVNPKQLPFIFMAGPTYEQQILIGLRDLAAKGGKKFVLMHGDNEYGRGPVTVVRQSGDIEKLGLTLLDTIEFRFDAQDLTAQLLRVKSRNPDLVYVQGSTPQLLVVLRDAAKVGLSGKQFMGNLYNISPAIPAQLAGAAEGFRAIQAYTDFGADIPAMKEIKMFAEKNEVQKKDVFYMKGWLKGHAIAAAIENTLKKNGGRVPADIKAFRKTVRDEMEALKDLDDGGITPPLNYADHQGTTQARLAEIKNGTYVPVGEWIQARLH
;
A
#
# COMPACT_ATOMS: atom_id res chain seq x y z
N MET A 1 43.25 -53.84 56.84
CA MET A 1 41.94 -53.44 56.26
C MET A 1 42.07 -51.97 55.95
N LYS A 2 42.22 -51.64 54.65
CA LYS A 2 42.27 -50.21 54.15
C LYS A 2 41.03 -49.98 53.30
N THR A 3 40.11 -49.15 53.78
CA THR A 3 38.86 -48.77 53.12
C THR A 3 39.15 -47.65 52.16
N LEU A 4 39.03 -47.91 50.85
CA LEU A 4 39.08 -46.86 49.79
C LEU A 4 37.73 -46.19 49.67
N LEU A 5 37.70 -44.86 49.94
CA LEU A 5 36.55 -44.01 49.74
C LEU A 5 36.57 -43.54 48.26
N ARG A 6 35.62 -44.01 47.46
CA ARG A 6 35.42 -43.55 46.06
C ARG A 6 34.57 -42.29 46.07
N TYR A 7 35.14 -41.13 45.67
CA TYR A 7 34.39 -39.90 45.35
C TYR A 7 33.81 -40.03 43.94
N VAL A 8 32.47 -40.00 43.82
CA VAL A 8 31.77 -39.89 42.59
C VAL A 8 31.61 -38.37 42.33
N VAL A 9 32.33 -37.83 41.36
CA VAL A 9 32.14 -36.46 40.90
C VAL A 9 30.96 -36.45 39.91
N MET A 10 29.84 -35.86 40.33
CA MET A 10 28.67 -35.66 39.52
C MET A 10 28.88 -34.37 38.71
N ILE A 11 29.24 -34.48 37.42
CA ILE A 11 29.31 -33.35 36.50
C ILE A 11 27.86 -33.01 36.10
N ALA A 12 27.32 -31.93 36.68
CA ALA A 12 26.07 -31.34 36.21
C ALA A 12 26.31 -30.70 34.85
N ALA A 13 25.85 -31.34 33.78
CA ALA A 13 25.80 -30.75 32.45
C ALA A 13 24.76 -29.61 32.49
N LEU A 14 25.20 -28.38 32.59
CA LEU A 14 24.41 -27.20 32.29
C LEU A 14 24.09 -27.24 30.81
N GLY A 15 22.98 -27.87 30.46
CA GLY A 15 22.41 -27.77 29.14
C GLY A 15 22.00 -26.29 28.89
N THR A 16 22.72 -25.61 28.03
CA THR A 16 22.26 -24.32 27.49
C THR A 16 21.01 -24.64 26.70
N ALA A 17 19.84 -24.39 27.27
CA ALA A 17 18.58 -24.42 26.54
C ALA A 17 18.73 -23.43 25.37
N ALA A 18 18.72 -23.92 24.14
CA ALA A 18 18.64 -23.06 22.98
C ALA A 18 17.42 -22.17 23.18
N PRO A 19 17.51 -20.85 22.91
CA PRO A 19 16.36 -19.97 23.03
C PRO A 19 15.23 -20.52 22.19
N ALA A 20 14.06 -20.68 22.78
CA ALA A 20 12.87 -21.10 22.06
C ALA A 20 12.63 -20.05 20.97
N VAL A 21 12.65 -20.49 19.71
CA VAL A 21 12.29 -19.66 18.56
C VAL A 21 10.82 -19.36 18.71
N ALA A 22 10.48 -18.09 18.91
CA ALA A 22 9.08 -17.65 19.01
C ALA A 22 8.60 -17.20 17.63
N ASP A 23 7.39 -17.61 17.26
CA ASP A 23 6.75 -17.12 16.04
C ASP A 23 6.31 -15.66 16.22
N ILE A 24 6.54 -14.84 15.19
CA ILE A 24 6.11 -13.45 15.15
C ILE A 24 4.87 -13.37 14.26
N ASN A 25 3.73 -13.11 14.86
CA ASN A 25 2.45 -13.05 14.14
C ASN A 25 2.28 -11.72 13.43
N ILE A 26 2.00 -11.77 12.14
CA ILE A 26 1.67 -10.63 11.29
C ILE A 26 0.29 -10.89 10.67
N CYS A 27 -0.58 -9.89 10.77
CA CYS A 27 -1.93 -10.01 10.25
C CYS A 27 -2.10 -9.09 9.05
N ILE A 28 -2.61 -9.63 7.96
CA ILE A 28 -2.87 -8.91 6.71
C ILE A 28 -4.31 -9.17 6.33
N TRP A 29 -5.05 -8.15 5.96
CA TRP A 29 -6.27 -8.35 5.20
C TRP A 29 -6.30 -7.53 3.94
N GLY A 30 -7.01 -8.05 2.95
CA GLY A 30 -7.21 -7.41 1.67
C GLY A 30 -8.60 -7.67 1.15
N THR A 31 -8.90 -7.16 -0.02
CA THR A 31 -10.06 -7.52 -0.81
C THR A 31 -9.68 -8.70 -1.71
N ILE A 32 -9.64 -9.91 -1.14
CA ILE A 32 -9.34 -11.12 -1.90
C ILE A 32 -10.49 -11.43 -2.85
N THR A 33 -11.71 -11.28 -2.35
CA THR A 33 -12.95 -11.30 -3.15
C THR A 33 -13.68 -9.96 -2.99
N GLY A 34 -14.57 -9.63 -3.96
CA GLY A 34 -15.36 -8.39 -3.90
C GLY A 34 -14.92 -7.31 -4.89
N PRO A 35 -15.38 -6.06 -4.69
CA PRO A 35 -15.34 -5.03 -5.74
C PRO A 35 -13.94 -4.50 -6.07
N ASP A 36 -12.93 -4.81 -5.27
CA ASP A 36 -11.56 -4.31 -5.42
C ASP A 36 -10.52 -5.45 -5.58
N ALA A 37 -10.98 -6.65 -5.90
CA ALA A 37 -10.12 -7.83 -5.99
C ALA A 37 -9.02 -7.75 -7.07
N LEU A 38 -9.15 -6.89 -8.07
CA LEU A 38 -8.13 -6.72 -9.11
C LEU A 38 -6.81 -6.16 -8.59
N VAL A 39 -6.85 -5.42 -7.49
CA VAL A 39 -5.65 -4.78 -6.91
C VAL A 39 -5.10 -5.54 -5.68
N ASN A 40 -5.59 -6.74 -5.37
CA ASN A 40 -5.17 -7.50 -4.18
C ASN A 40 -3.74 -8.08 -4.24
N GLY A 41 -3.03 -7.92 -5.35
CA GLY A 41 -1.61 -8.29 -5.48
C GLY A 41 -0.75 -7.79 -4.32
N MET A 42 -1.08 -6.61 -3.76
CA MET A 42 -0.33 -6.03 -2.65
C MET A 42 -0.44 -6.81 -1.33
N SER A 43 -1.56 -7.46 -1.05
CA SER A 43 -1.65 -8.35 0.13
C SER A 43 -0.83 -9.62 -0.06
N TYR A 44 -0.85 -10.18 -1.26
CA TYR A 44 -0.02 -11.33 -1.59
C TYR A 44 1.47 -11.00 -1.58
N GLY A 45 1.88 -9.88 -2.17
CA GLY A 45 3.29 -9.45 -2.15
C GLY A 45 3.82 -9.24 -0.74
N THR A 46 3.00 -8.69 0.17
CA THR A 46 3.40 -8.51 1.58
C THR A 46 3.56 -9.87 2.28
N ARG A 47 2.61 -10.79 2.12
CA ARG A 47 2.71 -12.17 2.63
C ARG A 47 3.96 -12.87 2.08
N ASP A 48 4.16 -12.78 0.79
CA ASP A 48 5.19 -13.51 0.07
C ASP A 48 6.60 -13.02 0.43
N TYR A 49 6.76 -11.73 0.76
CA TYR A 49 8.03 -11.23 1.28
C TYR A 49 8.40 -11.90 2.62
N PHE A 50 7.47 -12.06 3.52
CA PHE A 50 7.71 -12.74 4.78
C PHE A 50 8.00 -14.22 4.58
N GLU A 51 7.30 -14.86 3.64
CA GLU A 51 7.58 -16.24 3.28
C GLU A 51 8.96 -16.39 2.62
N TYR A 52 9.37 -15.41 1.79
CA TYR A 52 10.73 -15.34 1.25
C TYR A 52 11.77 -15.32 2.38
N LEU A 53 11.59 -14.50 3.42
CA LEU A 53 12.50 -14.47 4.56
C LEU A 53 12.49 -15.78 5.34
N ASN A 54 11.34 -16.40 5.54
CA ASN A 54 11.21 -17.70 6.18
C ASN A 54 11.99 -18.77 5.42
N GLN A 55 11.86 -18.82 4.08
CA GLN A 55 12.52 -19.83 3.23
C GLN A 55 14.02 -19.61 3.07
N THR A 56 14.48 -18.36 3.03
CA THR A 56 15.87 -18.05 2.68
C THR A 56 16.75 -17.77 3.90
N GLN A 57 16.17 -17.24 4.99
CA GLN A 57 16.90 -16.77 6.16
C GLN A 57 16.45 -17.45 7.47
N GLY A 58 15.38 -18.25 7.42
CA GLY A 58 14.75 -18.85 8.61
C GLY A 58 13.96 -17.81 9.43
N GLY A 59 13.40 -16.81 8.76
CA GLY A 59 12.67 -15.69 9.35
C GLY A 59 13.54 -14.48 9.64
N VAL A 60 13.12 -13.61 10.54
CA VAL A 60 13.84 -12.41 10.98
C VAL A 60 14.60 -12.73 12.27
N ALA A 61 15.92 -12.54 12.27
CA ALA A 61 16.81 -12.91 13.36
C ALA A 61 16.55 -14.36 13.85
N LYS A 62 16.29 -15.29 12.93
CA LYS A 62 15.93 -16.69 13.17
C LYS A 62 14.57 -16.92 13.83
N ASN A 63 13.75 -15.89 14.00
CA ASN A 63 12.38 -16.05 14.45
C ASN A 63 11.45 -16.12 13.23
N LYS A 64 10.60 -17.14 13.16
CA LYS A 64 9.65 -17.33 12.07
C LYS A 64 8.60 -16.23 12.05
N LEU A 65 8.23 -15.82 10.84
CA LEU A 65 7.12 -14.90 10.60
C LEU A 65 5.87 -15.72 10.27
N ASN A 66 4.89 -15.69 11.14
CA ASN A 66 3.61 -16.35 10.94
C ASN A 66 2.60 -15.34 10.36
N VAL A 67 2.22 -15.52 9.10
CA VAL A 67 1.40 -14.55 8.37
C VAL A 67 -0.02 -15.06 8.22
N LEU A 68 -0.95 -14.32 8.81
CA LEU A 68 -2.38 -14.55 8.63
C LEU A 68 -2.92 -13.60 7.55
N LEU A 69 -3.33 -14.14 6.41
CA LEU A 69 -3.96 -13.40 5.33
C LEU A 69 -5.46 -13.65 5.30
N LEU A 70 -6.27 -12.59 5.44
CA LEU A 70 -7.72 -12.63 5.58
C LEU A 70 -8.43 -11.83 4.49
N ASP A 71 -9.65 -12.23 4.14
CA ASP A 71 -10.50 -11.55 3.15
C ASP A 71 -11.48 -10.59 3.81
N GLY A 72 -11.24 -9.29 3.70
CA GLY A 72 -12.12 -8.23 4.20
C GLY A 72 -13.28 -7.89 3.26
N ARG A 73 -13.26 -8.39 2.01
CA ARG A 73 -14.28 -8.19 0.97
C ARG A 73 -14.65 -6.73 0.69
N TYR A 74 -13.82 -5.79 1.12
CA TYR A 74 -14.11 -4.35 1.13
C TYR A 74 -15.38 -4.01 1.93
N LYS A 75 -15.66 -4.76 3.01
CA LYS A 75 -16.80 -4.55 3.89
C LYS A 75 -16.36 -4.07 5.25
N LEU A 76 -16.84 -2.89 5.66
CA LEU A 76 -16.45 -2.24 6.90
C LEU A 76 -16.60 -3.17 8.11
N ASP A 77 -17.76 -3.79 8.27
CA ASP A 77 -18.06 -4.68 9.41
C ASP A 77 -17.14 -5.91 9.45
N GLU A 78 -16.78 -6.48 8.30
CA GLU A 78 -15.84 -7.60 8.22
C GLU A 78 -14.41 -7.15 8.57
N GLU A 79 -13.94 -6.01 8.03
CA GLU A 79 -12.62 -5.48 8.33
C GLU A 79 -12.46 -5.12 9.81
N LEU A 80 -13.50 -4.58 10.46
CA LEU A 80 -13.50 -4.32 11.91
C LEU A 80 -13.38 -5.61 12.74
N LYS A 81 -14.09 -6.67 12.38
CA LYS A 81 -13.99 -7.99 13.03
C LYS A 81 -12.62 -8.61 12.84
N ILE A 82 -12.05 -8.50 11.60
CA ILE A 82 -10.69 -8.98 11.30
C ILE A 82 -9.68 -8.26 12.18
N TYR A 83 -9.76 -6.93 12.29
CA TYR A 83 -8.87 -6.16 13.14
C TYR A 83 -8.87 -6.67 14.59
N ARG A 84 -10.05 -6.85 15.18
CA ARG A 84 -10.18 -7.37 16.56
C ARG A 84 -9.58 -8.78 16.68
N ARG A 85 -9.85 -9.66 15.72
CA ARG A 85 -9.21 -10.99 15.69
C ARG A 85 -7.68 -10.88 15.68
N CYS A 86 -7.12 -10.07 14.79
CA CYS A 86 -5.67 -9.88 14.66
C CYS A 86 -5.02 -9.41 15.97
N VAL A 87 -5.67 -8.48 16.68
CA VAL A 87 -5.12 -7.87 17.88
C VAL A 87 -5.33 -8.72 19.11
N ASP A 88 -6.55 -9.23 19.31
CA ASP A 88 -6.98 -9.86 20.56
C ASP A 88 -6.74 -11.38 20.60
N GLN A 89 -6.83 -12.06 19.45
CA GLN A 89 -6.71 -13.52 19.38
C GLN A 89 -5.35 -13.97 18.85
N GLU A 90 -4.90 -13.34 17.76
CA GLU A 90 -3.66 -13.72 17.08
C GLU A 90 -2.42 -13.03 17.70
N ASN A 91 -2.60 -12.02 18.56
CA ASN A 91 -1.52 -11.22 19.13
C ASN A 91 -0.57 -10.68 18.05
N ALA A 92 -1.10 -10.22 16.93
CA ALA A 92 -0.30 -9.71 15.83
C ALA A 92 0.60 -8.56 16.27
N VAL A 93 1.88 -8.62 15.91
CA VAL A 93 2.86 -7.56 16.20
C VAL A 93 2.66 -6.37 15.27
N VAL A 94 2.32 -6.65 14.02
CA VAL A 94 2.00 -5.66 12.99
C VAL A 94 0.72 -6.10 12.29
N VAL A 95 -0.09 -5.12 11.92
CA VAL A 95 -1.31 -5.32 11.14
C VAL A 95 -1.20 -4.54 9.83
N ASN A 96 -1.54 -5.16 8.71
CA ASN A 96 -1.72 -4.49 7.42
C ASN A 96 -3.19 -4.51 7.02
N GLY A 97 -3.80 -3.33 6.87
CA GLY A 97 -5.24 -3.18 6.60
C GLY A 97 -5.56 -2.45 5.31
N TRP A 98 -6.84 -2.50 4.89
CA TRP A 98 -7.22 -2.19 3.52
C TRP A 98 -7.97 -0.88 3.35
N SER A 99 -9.28 -0.84 3.58
CA SER A 99 -10.13 0.24 3.10
C SER A 99 -9.98 1.55 3.90
N THR A 100 -10.12 2.69 3.23
CA THR A 100 -10.09 4.00 3.89
C THR A 100 -11.15 4.13 4.97
N GLY A 101 -12.36 3.59 4.73
CA GLY A 101 -13.45 3.61 5.72
C GLY A 101 -13.09 2.85 6.99
N SER A 102 -12.49 1.66 6.89
CA SER A 102 -12.11 0.88 8.08
C SER A 102 -10.95 1.52 8.84
N VAL A 103 -9.94 2.05 8.14
CA VAL A 103 -8.81 2.72 8.81
C VAL A 103 -9.28 3.97 9.56
N LYS A 104 -10.16 4.77 8.96
CA LYS A 104 -10.77 5.93 9.64
C LYS A 104 -11.59 5.52 10.87
N ALA A 105 -12.34 4.44 10.78
CA ALA A 105 -13.14 3.91 11.90
C ALA A 105 -12.26 3.31 13.02
N LEU A 106 -11.11 2.74 12.68
CA LEU A 106 -10.21 2.05 13.61
C LEU A 106 -9.12 2.94 14.21
N ARG A 107 -8.88 4.15 13.68
CA ARG A 107 -7.69 4.94 14.01
C ARG A 107 -7.46 5.15 15.51
N ASP A 108 -8.51 5.44 16.26
CA ASP A 108 -8.42 5.65 17.71
C ASP A 108 -8.14 4.33 18.44
N GLN A 109 -8.74 3.23 17.96
CA GLN A 109 -8.51 1.90 18.50
C GLN A 109 -7.09 1.40 18.20
N ILE A 110 -6.57 1.65 17.00
CA ILE A 110 -5.18 1.32 16.63
C ILE A 110 -4.20 1.98 17.59
N ASN A 111 -4.42 3.26 17.92
CA ASN A 111 -3.61 3.97 18.89
C ASN A 111 -3.72 3.40 20.30
N ALA A 112 -4.94 3.06 20.76
CA ALA A 112 -5.19 2.49 22.09
C ALA A 112 -4.56 1.10 22.25
N ASP A 113 -4.61 0.28 21.20
CA ASP A 113 -4.01 -1.06 21.16
C ASP A 113 -2.49 -1.02 20.96
N ALA A 114 -1.94 0.17 20.64
CA ALA A 114 -0.53 0.41 20.37
C ALA A 114 0.05 -0.57 19.34
N VAL A 115 -0.69 -0.87 18.27
CA VAL A 115 -0.28 -1.81 17.23
C VAL A 115 0.16 -1.07 15.97
N PRO A 116 1.39 -1.26 15.46
CA PRO A 116 1.81 -0.74 14.17
C PRO A 116 0.87 -1.21 13.08
N PHE A 117 0.28 -0.27 12.38
CA PHE A 117 -0.70 -0.50 11.35
C PHE A 117 -0.23 0.07 10.02
N VAL A 118 0.09 -0.79 9.06
CA VAL A 118 0.45 -0.37 7.72
C VAL A 118 -0.79 -0.39 6.83
N THR A 119 -1.21 0.77 6.37
CA THR A 119 -2.48 0.90 5.65
C THR A 119 -2.31 0.85 4.13
N GLU A 120 -3.34 0.34 3.44
CA GLU A 120 -3.52 0.52 2.01
C GLU A 120 -4.25 1.83 1.67
N SER A 121 -4.82 2.51 2.66
CA SER A 121 -5.36 3.84 2.46
C SER A 121 -4.26 4.90 2.42
N PHE A 122 -4.28 5.76 1.40
CA PHE A 122 -3.39 6.91 1.27
C PHE A 122 -4.11 8.24 1.56
N SER A 123 -5.20 8.22 2.33
CA SER A 123 -5.86 9.44 2.77
C SER A 123 -4.97 10.20 3.75
N SER A 124 -4.80 11.51 3.56
CA SER A 124 -4.08 12.38 4.51
C SER A 124 -4.71 12.41 5.90
N GLU A 125 -5.99 12.08 6.01
CA GLU A 125 -6.74 12.04 7.27
C GLU A 125 -6.36 10.87 8.20
N VAL A 126 -5.62 9.86 7.68
CA VAL A 126 -5.18 8.70 8.47
C VAL A 126 -3.67 8.67 8.71
N VAL A 127 -2.92 9.65 8.21
CA VAL A 127 -1.48 9.76 8.45
C VAL A 127 -1.15 11.06 9.14
N ASN A 128 -0.88 10.98 10.44
CA ASN A 128 -0.42 12.10 11.25
C ASN A 128 0.45 11.55 12.39
N PRO A 129 1.79 11.61 12.31
CA PRO A 129 2.68 11.04 13.32
C PRO A 129 2.39 11.48 14.75
N LYS A 130 1.93 12.73 14.95
CA LYS A 130 1.64 13.27 16.28
C LYS A 130 0.31 12.78 16.86
N GLN A 131 -0.72 12.63 16.03
CA GLN A 131 -2.07 12.25 16.47
C GLN A 131 -2.32 10.75 16.30
N LEU A 132 -1.73 10.14 15.27
CA LEU A 132 -1.91 8.75 14.86
C LEU A 132 -0.55 8.03 14.77
N PRO A 133 0.20 7.95 15.90
CA PRO A 133 1.59 7.50 15.88
C PRO A 133 1.79 6.03 15.47
N PHE A 134 0.74 5.24 15.35
CA PHE A 134 0.83 3.83 14.99
C PHE A 134 0.42 3.53 13.55
N ILE A 135 0.00 4.53 12.75
CA ILE A 135 -0.45 4.30 11.38
C ILE A 135 0.63 4.76 10.39
N PHE A 136 0.98 3.87 9.46
CA PHE A 136 1.98 4.07 8.41
C PHE A 136 1.39 3.74 7.05
N MET A 137 1.88 4.41 6.00
CA MET A 137 1.59 4.08 4.60
C MET A 137 2.88 4.02 3.80
N ALA A 138 2.83 3.51 2.59
CA ALA A 138 4.02 3.37 1.75
C ALA A 138 3.85 4.11 0.41
N GLY A 139 3.55 5.42 0.46
CA GLY A 139 3.38 6.22 -0.75
C GLY A 139 2.77 7.59 -0.52
N PRO A 140 2.69 8.43 -1.57
CA PRO A 140 2.08 9.75 -1.49
C PRO A 140 0.58 9.67 -1.22
N THR A 141 0.05 10.62 -0.44
CA THR A 141 -1.39 10.67 -0.15
C THR A 141 -2.22 10.86 -1.41
N TYR A 142 -3.49 10.49 -1.37
CA TYR A 142 -4.40 10.69 -2.52
C TYR A 142 -4.48 12.14 -2.94
N GLU A 143 -4.47 13.05 -1.98
CA GLU A 143 -4.48 14.49 -2.22
C GLU A 143 -3.23 14.94 -2.98
N GLN A 144 -2.06 14.44 -2.57
CA GLN A 144 -0.80 14.66 -3.27
C GLN A 144 -0.85 14.10 -4.70
N GLN A 145 -1.44 12.91 -4.89
CA GLN A 145 -1.60 12.29 -6.19
C GLN A 145 -2.51 13.13 -7.12
N ILE A 146 -3.65 13.62 -6.62
CA ILE A 146 -4.52 14.55 -7.37
C ILE A 146 -3.73 15.79 -7.78
N LEU A 147 -2.98 16.39 -6.84
CA LEU A 147 -2.19 17.59 -7.11
C LEU A 147 -1.05 17.37 -8.11
N ILE A 148 -0.43 16.18 -8.17
CA ILE A 148 0.50 15.82 -9.24
C ILE A 148 -0.19 15.89 -10.60
N GLY A 149 -1.38 15.30 -10.71
CA GLY A 149 -2.17 15.34 -11.94
C GLY A 149 -2.58 16.75 -12.35
N LEU A 150 -2.98 17.59 -11.41
CA LEU A 150 -3.33 18.97 -11.66
C LEU A 150 -2.13 19.85 -12.06
N ARG A 151 -0.96 19.60 -11.48
CA ARG A 151 0.31 20.26 -11.88
C ARG A 151 0.69 19.88 -13.32
N ASP A 152 0.57 18.61 -13.69
CA ASP A 152 0.81 18.17 -15.07
C ASP A 152 -0.16 18.84 -16.05
N LEU A 153 -1.44 18.97 -15.70
CA LEU A 153 -2.42 19.72 -16.49
C LEU A 153 -1.99 21.18 -16.70
N ALA A 154 -1.65 21.88 -15.61
CA ALA A 154 -1.22 23.28 -15.67
C ALA A 154 0.06 23.45 -16.50
N ALA A 155 1.04 22.58 -16.32
CA ALA A 155 2.31 22.60 -17.06
C ALA A 155 2.13 22.40 -18.58
N LYS A 156 1.07 21.67 -18.97
CA LYS A 156 0.69 21.47 -20.39
C LYS A 156 -0.21 22.58 -20.94
N GLY A 157 -0.48 23.63 -20.17
CA GLY A 157 -1.32 24.76 -20.56
C GLY A 157 -2.83 24.54 -20.44
N GLY A 158 -3.26 23.39 -19.91
CA GLY A 158 -4.65 23.12 -19.61
C GLY A 158 -5.16 23.97 -18.44
N LYS A 159 -6.46 24.23 -18.40
CA LYS A 159 -7.09 25.15 -17.43
C LYS A 159 -8.28 24.55 -16.71
N LYS A 160 -9.00 23.64 -17.32
CA LYS A 160 -10.31 23.18 -16.88
C LYS A 160 -10.29 21.70 -16.60
N PHE A 161 -10.83 21.30 -15.46
CA PHE A 161 -10.88 19.88 -15.11
C PHE A 161 -12.17 19.49 -14.40
N VAL A 162 -12.43 18.20 -14.38
CA VAL A 162 -13.49 17.54 -13.63
C VAL A 162 -12.87 16.51 -12.68
N LEU A 163 -13.41 16.41 -11.46
CA LEU A 163 -13.09 15.34 -10.53
C LEU A 163 -14.23 14.33 -10.56
N MET A 164 -13.92 13.06 -10.85
CA MET A 164 -14.84 11.93 -10.69
C MET A 164 -14.39 11.08 -9.52
N HIS A 165 -15.32 10.62 -8.66
CA HIS A 165 -14.95 9.82 -7.50
C HIS A 165 -16.04 8.85 -7.06
N GLY A 166 -15.64 7.75 -6.42
CA GLY A 166 -16.55 6.80 -5.79
C GLY A 166 -17.29 7.42 -4.60
N ASP A 167 -18.46 6.85 -4.27
CA ASP A 167 -19.36 7.27 -3.19
C ASP A 167 -18.98 6.75 -1.80
N ASN A 168 -17.70 6.44 -1.59
CA ASN A 168 -17.14 5.96 -0.34
C ASN A 168 -16.04 6.90 0.21
N GLU A 169 -15.51 6.62 1.40
CA GLU A 169 -14.47 7.42 2.05
C GLU A 169 -13.18 7.54 1.21
N TYR A 170 -12.83 6.49 0.47
CA TYR A 170 -11.70 6.50 -0.46
C TYR A 170 -11.89 7.52 -1.60
N GLY A 171 -13.12 7.66 -2.09
CA GLY A 171 -13.45 8.59 -3.15
C GLY A 171 -13.65 10.02 -2.66
N ARG A 172 -14.53 10.19 -1.66
CA ARG A 172 -14.99 11.52 -1.17
C ARG A 172 -13.92 12.30 -0.42
N GLY A 173 -13.21 11.66 0.49
CA GLY A 173 -12.27 12.33 1.40
C GLY A 173 -11.23 13.17 0.67
N PRO A 174 -10.38 12.57 -0.19
CA PRO A 174 -9.33 13.29 -0.90
C PRO A 174 -9.84 14.42 -1.79
N VAL A 175 -10.96 14.20 -2.47
CA VAL A 175 -11.58 15.21 -3.33
C VAL A 175 -12.06 16.42 -2.51
N THR A 176 -12.64 16.16 -1.33
CA THR A 176 -13.05 17.22 -0.41
C THR A 176 -11.86 18.04 0.08
N VAL A 177 -10.79 17.37 0.52
CA VAL A 177 -9.57 18.03 1.00
C VAL A 177 -8.95 18.91 -0.10
N VAL A 178 -8.77 18.39 -1.32
CA VAL A 178 -8.18 19.15 -2.42
C VAL A 178 -9.04 20.36 -2.80
N ARG A 179 -10.36 20.23 -2.80
CA ARG A 179 -11.28 21.35 -3.08
C ARG A 179 -11.19 22.47 -2.04
N GLN A 180 -10.81 22.17 -0.82
CA GLN A 180 -10.73 23.12 0.30
C GLN A 180 -9.31 23.66 0.55
N SER A 181 -8.28 23.08 -0.11
CA SER A 181 -6.88 23.42 0.16
C SER A 181 -6.42 24.78 -0.40
N GLY A 182 -7.15 25.34 -1.35
CA GLY A 182 -6.73 26.53 -2.13
C GLY A 182 -5.63 26.25 -3.17
N ASP A 183 -5.25 25.00 -3.38
CA ASP A 183 -4.16 24.66 -4.32
C ASP A 183 -4.62 24.69 -5.77
N ILE A 184 -5.92 24.50 -6.03
CA ILE A 184 -6.52 24.62 -7.36
C ILE A 184 -6.33 26.06 -7.88
N GLU A 185 -6.64 27.03 -7.04
CA GLU A 185 -6.51 28.45 -7.34
C GLU A 185 -5.05 28.87 -7.54
N LYS A 186 -4.14 28.38 -6.68
CA LYS A 186 -2.68 28.60 -6.82
C LYS A 186 -2.12 28.08 -8.15
N LEU A 187 -2.68 27.00 -8.66
CA LEU A 187 -2.33 26.44 -9.97
C LEU A 187 -2.97 27.17 -11.14
N GLY A 188 -3.84 28.14 -10.89
CA GLY A 188 -4.58 28.87 -11.93
C GLY A 188 -5.56 27.98 -12.70
N LEU A 189 -6.08 26.93 -12.06
CA LEU A 189 -7.00 25.97 -12.65
C LEU A 189 -8.44 26.24 -12.25
N THR A 190 -9.38 25.73 -13.05
CA THR A 190 -10.82 25.84 -12.81
C THR A 190 -11.42 24.44 -12.70
N LEU A 191 -11.96 24.11 -11.53
CA LEU A 191 -12.78 22.92 -11.35
C LEU A 191 -14.17 23.16 -11.91
N LEU A 192 -14.53 22.49 -12.99
CA LEU A 192 -15.82 22.64 -13.66
C LEU A 192 -16.95 21.88 -12.95
N ASP A 193 -16.63 20.71 -12.43
CA ASP A 193 -17.61 19.82 -11.79
C ASP A 193 -16.94 18.78 -10.89
N THR A 194 -17.71 18.29 -9.92
CA THR A 194 -17.38 17.10 -9.12
C THR A 194 -18.49 16.08 -9.31
N ILE A 195 -18.16 14.91 -9.83
CA ILE A 195 -19.13 13.89 -10.22
C ILE A 195 -18.91 12.64 -9.38
N GLU A 196 -19.83 12.40 -8.47
CA GLU A 196 -19.84 11.17 -7.67
C GLU A 196 -20.49 10.03 -8.47
N PHE A 197 -19.96 8.80 -8.28
CA PHE A 197 -20.53 7.57 -8.83
C PHE A 197 -20.52 6.46 -7.77
N ARG A 198 -21.44 5.53 -7.90
CA ARG A 198 -21.48 4.35 -7.02
C ARG A 198 -20.21 3.51 -7.22
N PHE A 199 -19.59 3.11 -6.13
CA PHE A 199 -18.35 2.32 -6.17
C PHE A 199 -18.51 0.96 -6.86
N ASP A 200 -19.73 0.42 -6.88
CA ASP A 200 -20.11 -0.82 -7.56
C ASP A 200 -20.81 -0.58 -8.93
N ALA A 201 -20.75 0.64 -9.46
CA ALA A 201 -21.43 0.99 -10.72
C ALA A 201 -20.94 0.11 -11.89
N GLN A 202 -21.90 -0.37 -12.68
CA GLN A 202 -21.64 -1.15 -13.89
C GLN A 202 -21.86 -0.33 -15.19
N ASP A 203 -22.48 0.84 -15.07
CA ASP A 203 -22.69 1.80 -16.16
C ASP A 203 -22.58 3.23 -15.63
N LEU A 204 -21.78 4.05 -16.31
CA LEU A 204 -21.50 5.45 -15.99
C LEU A 204 -21.79 6.39 -17.18
N THR A 205 -22.57 5.91 -18.17
CA THR A 205 -22.86 6.67 -19.39
C THR A 205 -23.45 8.05 -19.08
N ALA A 206 -24.39 8.14 -18.14
CA ALA A 206 -25.01 9.43 -17.77
C ALA A 206 -23.99 10.41 -17.16
N GLN A 207 -23.11 9.92 -16.26
CA GLN A 207 -22.04 10.72 -15.66
C GLN A 207 -21.06 11.21 -16.73
N LEU A 208 -20.71 10.37 -17.70
CA LEU A 208 -19.76 10.70 -18.76
C LEU A 208 -20.36 11.63 -19.84
N LEU A 209 -21.66 11.58 -20.10
CA LEU A 209 -22.36 12.61 -20.88
C LEU A 209 -22.30 13.97 -20.16
N ARG A 210 -22.45 14.00 -18.83
CA ARG A 210 -22.27 15.21 -18.02
C ARG A 210 -20.82 15.70 -18.08
N VAL A 211 -19.80 14.83 -17.99
CA VAL A 211 -18.40 15.20 -18.23
C VAL A 211 -18.24 15.84 -19.61
N LYS A 212 -18.73 15.18 -20.66
CA LYS A 212 -18.63 15.65 -22.03
C LYS A 212 -19.25 17.07 -22.23
N SER A 213 -20.39 17.34 -21.59
CA SER A 213 -21.03 18.64 -21.66
C SER A 213 -20.21 19.76 -20.99
N ARG A 214 -19.34 19.44 -20.03
CA ARG A 214 -18.42 20.38 -19.37
C ARG A 214 -17.21 20.73 -20.24
N ASN A 215 -16.87 19.88 -21.20
CA ASN A 215 -15.69 20.01 -22.07
C ASN A 215 -14.39 20.30 -21.28
N PRO A 216 -13.97 19.41 -20.36
CA PRO A 216 -12.75 19.60 -19.57
C PRO A 216 -11.50 19.27 -20.37
N ASP A 217 -10.36 19.88 -19.99
CA ASP A 217 -9.04 19.50 -20.50
C ASP A 217 -8.54 18.21 -19.80
N LEU A 218 -9.00 17.93 -18.56
CA LEU A 218 -8.68 16.75 -17.79
C LEU A 218 -9.88 16.27 -16.97
N VAL A 219 -10.03 14.95 -16.90
CA VAL A 219 -10.89 14.25 -15.94
C VAL A 219 -9.99 13.45 -15.01
N TYR A 220 -9.90 13.83 -13.74
CA TYR A 220 -9.19 13.02 -12.74
C TYR A 220 -10.17 12.05 -12.06
N VAL A 221 -9.81 10.76 -12.02
CA VAL A 221 -10.67 9.71 -11.47
C VAL A 221 -10.09 9.21 -10.15
N GLN A 222 -10.80 9.47 -9.05
CA GLN A 222 -10.53 8.91 -7.73
C GLN A 222 -11.39 7.64 -7.54
N GLY A 223 -10.92 6.57 -8.16
CA GLY A 223 -11.47 5.22 -8.14
C GLY A 223 -10.34 4.21 -8.31
N SER A 224 -10.57 2.94 -8.04
CA SER A 224 -9.58 1.89 -8.27
C SER A 224 -9.73 1.27 -9.67
N THR A 225 -8.95 0.24 -9.97
CA THR A 225 -8.94 -0.43 -11.29
C THR A 225 -10.34 -0.84 -11.79
N PRO A 226 -11.20 -1.51 -11.00
CA PRO A 226 -12.52 -1.91 -11.48
C PRO A 226 -13.40 -0.73 -11.91
N GLN A 227 -13.40 0.36 -11.13
CA GLN A 227 -14.18 1.55 -11.46
C GLN A 227 -13.63 2.24 -12.70
N LEU A 228 -12.31 2.31 -12.84
CA LEU A 228 -11.70 2.93 -14.02
C LEU A 228 -12.00 2.15 -15.30
N LEU A 229 -12.07 0.82 -15.24
CA LEU A 229 -12.49 0.00 -16.38
C LEU A 229 -13.89 0.43 -16.89
N VAL A 230 -14.83 0.66 -15.97
CA VAL A 230 -16.18 1.14 -16.31
C VAL A 230 -16.13 2.57 -16.87
N VAL A 231 -15.38 3.47 -16.20
CA VAL A 231 -15.22 4.86 -16.65
C VAL A 231 -14.69 4.94 -18.08
N LEU A 232 -13.56 4.29 -18.38
CA LEU A 232 -12.93 4.40 -19.70
C LEU A 232 -13.73 3.68 -20.79
N ARG A 233 -14.35 2.53 -20.48
CA ARG A 233 -15.24 1.84 -21.41
C ARG A 233 -16.42 2.73 -21.83
N ASP A 234 -17.08 3.34 -20.86
CA ASP A 234 -18.28 4.15 -21.12
C ASP A 234 -17.92 5.54 -21.65
N ALA A 235 -16.72 6.08 -21.32
CA ALA A 235 -16.17 7.28 -21.93
C ALA A 235 -16.01 7.10 -23.45
N ALA A 236 -15.47 5.99 -23.89
CA ALA A 236 -15.34 5.69 -25.31
C ALA A 236 -16.69 5.63 -26.04
N LYS A 237 -17.75 5.07 -25.41
CA LYS A 237 -19.11 5.03 -25.98
C LYS A 237 -19.69 6.43 -26.25
N VAL A 238 -19.36 7.39 -25.38
CA VAL A 238 -19.83 8.78 -25.56
C VAL A 238 -18.85 9.66 -26.35
N GLY A 239 -17.77 9.08 -26.88
CA GLY A 239 -16.79 9.76 -27.72
C GLY A 239 -15.77 10.61 -26.95
N LEU A 240 -15.50 10.28 -25.68
CA LEU A 240 -14.36 10.81 -24.92
C LEU A 240 -13.14 9.92 -25.12
N SER A 241 -11.94 10.51 -25.18
CA SER A 241 -10.68 9.80 -25.37
C SER A 241 -10.01 9.47 -24.04
N GLY A 242 -9.35 8.31 -23.93
CA GLY A 242 -8.51 7.97 -22.78
C GLY A 242 -7.48 9.04 -22.41
N LYS A 243 -6.97 9.79 -23.39
CA LYS A 243 -6.03 10.92 -23.20
C LYS A 243 -6.54 12.02 -22.27
N GLN A 244 -7.86 12.16 -22.14
CA GLN A 244 -8.49 13.17 -21.28
C GLN A 244 -8.58 12.72 -19.83
N PHE A 245 -8.23 11.46 -19.53
CA PHE A 245 -8.37 10.88 -18.20
C PHE A 245 -7.04 10.66 -17.53
N MET A 246 -7.04 10.85 -16.23
CA MET A 246 -5.94 10.51 -15.33
C MET A 246 -6.48 9.88 -14.05
N GLY A 247 -5.76 8.92 -13.51
CA GLY A 247 -6.14 8.26 -12.26
C GLY A 247 -5.02 8.22 -11.24
N ASN A 248 -5.33 7.67 -10.08
CA ASN A 248 -4.40 7.51 -8.97
C ASN A 248 -3.52 6.23 -9.13
N LEU A 249 -2.73 5.92 -8.11
CA LEU A 249 -1.79 4.77 -8.13
C LEU A 249 -2.48 3.40 -8.25
N TYR A 250 -3.78 3.27 -7.88
CA TYR A 250 -4.54 2.04 -8.06
C TYR A 250 -5.04 1.83 -9.50
N ASN A 251 -4.70 2.75 -10.39
CA ASN A 251 -5.06 2.68 -11.79
C ASN A 251 -3.89 2.26 -12.71
N ILE A 252 -2.73 1.92 -12.16
CA ILE A 252 -1.66 1.25 -12.92
C ILE A 252 -1.87 -0.26 -12.83
N SER A 253 -2.74 -0.77 -13.66
CA SER A 253 -3.08 -2.19 -13.69
C SER A 253 -2.99 -2.73 -15.12
N PRO A 254 -2.31 -3.87 -15.35
CA PRO A 254 -2.27 -4.49 -16.67
C PRO A 254 -3.66 -4.90 -17.17
N ALA A 255 -4.64 -5.03 -16.28
CA ALA A 255 -6.03 -5.32 -16.66
C ALA A 255 -6.66 -4.20 -17.50
N ILE A 256 -6.24 -2.93 -17.33
CA ILE A 256 -6.82 -1.80 -18.04
C ILE A 256 -6.52 -1.87 -19.54
N PRO A 257 -5.26 -1.88 -20.00
CA PRO A 257 -4.97 -2.02 -21.43
C PRO A 257 -5.41 -3.37 -21.99
N ALA A 258 -5.34 -4.46 -21.21
CA ALA A 258 -5.75 -5.79 -21.65
C ALA A 258 -7.25 -5.88 -21.97
N GLN A 259 -8.11 -5.22 -21.20
CA GLN A 259 -9.57 -5.27 -21.40
C GLN A 259 -10.11 -4.17 -22.30
N LEU A 260 -9.46 -3.01 -22.36
CA LEU A 260 -9.98 -1.83 -23.04
C LEU A 260 -9.25 -1.47 -24.34
N ALA A 261 -8.09 -2.06 -24.58
CA ALA A 261 -7.28 -1.81 -25.78
C ALA A 261 -7.22 -0.32 -26.16
N GLY A 262 -7.66 0.06 -27.38
CA GLY A 262 -7.62 1.45 -27.85
C GLY A 262 -8.42 2.46 -27.03
N ALA A 263 -9.43 2.05 -26.26
CA ALA A 263 -10.20 2.96 -25.41
C ALA A 263 -9.37 3.49 -24.22
N ALA A 264 -8.34 2.77 -23.81
CA ALA A 264 -7.44 3.19 -22.74
C ALA A 264 -6.17 3.91 -23.26
N GLU A 265 -5.98 4.01 -24.58
CA GLU A 265 -4.77 4.61 -25.16
C GLU A 265 -4.61 6.07 -24.74
N GLY A 266 -3.44 6.43 -24.22
CA GLY A 266 -3.11 7.74 -23.70
C GLY A 266 -3.66 8.06 -22.31
N PHE A 267 -4.36 7.11 -21.65
CA PHE A 267 -4.71 7.24 -20.23
C PHE A 267 -3.45 7.34 -19.38
N ARG A 268 -3.47 8.21 -18.38
CA ARG A 268 -2.34 8.42 -17.47
C ARG A 268 -2.72 8.09 -16.03
N ALA A 269 -1.76 7.60 -15.26
CA ALA A 269 -1.94 7.35 -13.84
C ALA A 269 -0.70 7.70 -13.04
N ILE A 270 -0.87 7.87 -11.73
CA ILE A 270 0.22 8.12 -10.78
C ILE A 270 0.96 6.81 -10.54
N GLN A 271 2.26 6.78 -10.79
CA GLN A 271 3.13 5.65 -10.52
C GLN A 271 4.04 5.95 -9.32
N ALA A 272 3.83 5.24 -8.23
CA ALA A 272 4.66 5.31 -7.03
C ALA A 272 5.61 4.11 -6.88
N TYR A 273 5.41 3.05 -7.66
CA TYR A 273 6.20 1.82 -7.60
C TYR A 273 6.56 1.34 -9.00
N THR A 274 7.74 0.71 -9.10
CA THR A 274 8.20 0.08 -10.33
C THR A 274 7.42 -1.22 -10.59
N ASP A 275 7.13 -1.52 -11.85
CA ASP A 275 6.34 -2.68 -12.22
C ASP A 275 7.13 -3.99 -12.11
N PHE A 276 6.41 -5.12 -12.01
CA PHE A 276 7.03 -6.45 -12.03
C PHE A 276 7.71 -6.69 -13.39
N GLY A 277 8.94 -7.16 -13.33
CA GLY A 277 9.73 -7.43 -14.54
C GLY A 277 10.65 -6.29 -14.96
N ALA A 278 10.58 -5.13 -14.31
CA ALA A 278 11.50 -4.03 -14.57
C ALA A 278 12.96 -4.40 -14.25
N ASP A 279 13.89 -3.70 -14.91
CA ASP A 279 15.32 -3.87 -14.68
C ASP A 279 15.75 -3.08 -13.43
N ILE A 280 15.59 -3.72 -12.26
CA ILE A 280 15.95 -3.20 -10.95
C ILE A 280 16.69 -4.27 -10.13
N PRO A 281 17.56 -3.89 -9.19
CA PRO A 281 18.34 -4.84 -8.38
C PRO A 281 17.51 -5.93 -7.69
N ALA A 282 16.37 -5.58 -7.06
CA ALA A 282 15.53 -6.53 -6.35
C ALA A 282 14.84 -7.56 -7.27
N MET A 283 14.71 -7.29 -8.58
CA MET A 283 13.88 -8.10 -9.47
C MET A 283 14.37 -9.54 -9.61
N LYS A 284 15.67 -9.78 -9.50
CA LYS A 284 16.22 -11.14 -9.58
C LYS A 284 15.65 -12.03 -8.47
N GLU A 285 15.69 -11.56 -7.24
CA GLU A 285 15.19 -12.31 -6.07
C GLU A 285 13.68 -12.47 -6.12
N ILE A 286 12.96 -11.40 -6.48
CA ILE A 286 11.50 -11.41 -6.60
C ILE A 286 11.05 -12.44 -7.65
N LYS A 287 11.69 -12.48 -8.83
CA LYS A 287 11.38 -13.46 -9.88
C LYS A 287 11.68 -14.88 -9.44
N MET A 288 12.85 -15.12 -8.85
CA MET A 288 13.21 -16.46 -8.35
C MET A 288 12.20 -16.99 -7.34
N PHE A 289 11.78 -16.13 -6.38
CA PHE A 289 10.76 -16.50 -5.42
C PHE A 289 9.40 -16.74 -6.10
N ALA A 290 8.98 -15.83 -6.97
CA ALA A 290 7.70 -15.90 -7.65
C ALA A 290 7.57 -17.11 -8.57
N GLU A 291 8.64 -17.54 -9.23
CA GLU A 291 8.70 -18.76 -10.04
C GLU A 291 8.63 -20.00 -9.16
N LYS A 292 9.47 -20.09 -8.13
CA LYS A 292 9.51 -21.22 -7.19
C LYS A 292 8.17 -21.48 -6.49
N ASN A 293 7.44 -20.42 -6.15
CA ASN A 293 6.19 -20.48 -5.40
C ASN A 293 4.95 -20.28 -6.28
N GLU A 294 5.09 -20.34 -7.60
CA GLU A 294 4.00 -20.26 -8.59
C GLU A 294 3.06 -19.04 -8.38
N VAL A 295 3.65 -17.88 -8.06
CA VAL A 295 2.89 -16.67 -7.82
C VAL A 295 2.07 -16.29 -9.04
N GLN A 296 0.76 -16.11 -8.86
CA GLN A 296 -0.19 -15.84 -9.95
C GLN A 296 -0.27 -14.35 -10.31
N LYS A 297 -0.16 -13.45 -9.32
CA LYS A 297 -0.27 -12.00 -9.53
C LYS A 297 1.12 -11.37 -9.53
N LYS A 298 1.59 -11.00 -10.72
CA LYS A 298 2.92 -10.45 -10.98
C LYS A 298 2.76 -9.07 -11.62
N ASP A 299 2.38 -8.07 -10.83
CA ASP A 299 2.08 -6.71 -11.26
C ASP A 299 2.66 -5.67 -10.27
N VAL A 300 2.43 -4.39 -10.54
CA VAL A 300 2.86 -3.28 -9.68
C VAL A 300 2.30 -3.38 -8.26
N PHE A 301 1.11 -3.98 -8.08
CA PHE A 301 0.53 -4.16 -6.73
C PHE A 301 1.28 -5.22 -5.94
N TYR A 302 1.73 -6.29 -6.59
CA TYR A 302 2.62 -7.27 -5.97
C TYR A 302 3.94 -6.63 -5.51
N MET A 303 4.53 -5.79 -6.36
CA MET A 303 5.76 -5.04 -6.04
C MET A 303 5.56 -4.11 -4.83
N LYS A 304 4.44 -3.39 -4.77
CA LYS A 304 4.05 -2.58 -3.61
C LYS A 304 3.94 -3.43 -2.34
N GLY A 305 3.35 -4.62 -2.45
CA GLY A 305 3.26 -5.55 -1.32
C GLY A 305 4.61 -6.01 -0.82
N TRP A 306 5.49 -6.40 -1.74
CA TRP A 306 6.87 -6.82 -1.44
C TRP A 306 7.64 -5.73 -0.68
N LEU A 307 7.58 -4.51 -1.17
CA LEU A 307 8.15 -3.32 -0.52
C LEU A 307 7.66 -3.12 0.92
N LYS A 308 6.35 -3.24 1.17
CA LYS A 308 5.80 -3.11 2.52
C LYS A 308 6.29 -4.22 3.44
N GLY A 309 6.32 -5.45 2.95
CA GLY A 309 6.91 -6.58 3.67
C GLY A 309 8.35 -6.29 4.08
N HIS A 310 9.15 -5.71 3.17
CA HIS A 310 10.53 -5.30 3.45
C HIS A 310 10.61 -4.26 4.58
N ALA A 311 9.84 -3.18 4.51
CA ALA A 311 9.85 -2.14 5.52
C ALA A 311 9.42 -2.66 6.90
N ILE A 312 8.36 -3.48 6.97
CA ILE A 312 7.90 -4.09 8.21
C ILE A 312 8.97 -5.03 8.79
N ALA A 313 9.57 -5.87 7.95
CA ALA A 313 10.62 -6.81 8.39
C ALA A 313 11.86 -6.08 8.90
N ALA A 314 12.27 -4.98 8.25
CA ALA A 314 13.39 -4.15 8.70
C ALA A 314 13.14 -3.56 10.10
N ALA A 315 11.94 -3.06 10.37
CA ALA A 315 11.56 -2.53 11.69
C ALA A 315 11.55 -3.65 12.77
N ILE A 316 11.01 -4.83 12.44
CA ILE A 316 11.05 -6.00 13.33
C ILE A 316 12.50 -6.44 13.59
N GLU A 317 13.33 -6.51 12.55
CA GLU A 317 14.74 -6.89 12.67
C GLU A 317 15.52 -5.93 13.59
N ASN A 318 15.34 -4.62 13.41
CA ASN A 318 15.97 -3.63 14.26
C ASN A 318 15.52 -3.76 15.72
N THR A 319 14.21 -4.00 15.94
CA THR A 319 13.67 -4.26 17.28
C THR A 319 14.33 -5.49 17.92
N LEU A 320 14.42 -6.60 17.18
CA LEU A 320 15.03 -7.82 17.68
C LEU A 320 16.53 -7.65 17.95
N LYS A 321 17.27 -6.93 17.09
CA LYS A 321 18.68 -6.59 17.32
C LYS A 321 18.88 -5.87 18.65
N LYS A 322 18.02 -4.89 18.99
CA LYS A 322 18.03 -4.15 20.25
C LYS A 322 17.70 -5.07 21.46
N ASN A 323 16.96 -6.15 21.24
CA ASN A 323 16.58 -7.13 22.26
C ASN A 323 17.43 -8.42 22.24
N GLY A 324 18.65 -8.37 21.70
CA GLY A 324 19.57 -9.52 21.64
C GLY A 324 19.06 -10.69 20.79
N GLY A 325 18.28 -10.41 19.74
CA GLY A 325 17.71 -11.41 18.83
C GLY A 325 16.44 -12.11 19.35
N ARG A 326 15.93 -11.73 20.51
CA ARG A 326 14.80 -12.39 21.16
C ARG A 326 13.50 -11.60 20.96
N VAL A 327 12.40 -12.31 20.77
CA VAL A 327 11.06 -11.72 20.79
C VAL A 327 10.73 -11.25 22.22
N PRO A 328 10.34 -9.97 22.41
CA PRO A 328 9.90 -9.48 23.73
C PRO A 328 8.67 -10.24 24.24
N ALA A 329 8.66 -10.59 25.53
CA ALA A 329 7.53 -11.29 26.14
C ALA A 329 6.27 -10.43 26.26
N ASP A 330 6.44 -9.11 26.47
CA ASP A 330 5.34 -8.16 26.48
C ASP A 330 5.02 -7.71 25.05
N ILE A 331 3.88 -8.14 24.55
CA ILE A 331 3.42 -7.81 23.19
C ILE A 331 3.24 -6.31 22.97
N LYS A 332 2.77 -5.56 23.96
CA LYS A 332 2.58 -4.10 23.82
C LYS A 332 3.94 -3.39 23.76
N ALA A 333 4.90 -3.79 24.56
CA ALA A 333 6.26 -3.26 24.49
C ALA A 333 6.89 -3.62 23.14
N PHE A 334 6.68 -4.82 22.62
CA PHE A 334 7.16 -5.23 21.31
C PHE A 334 6.56 -4.36 20.19
N ARG A 335 5.25 -4.20 20.16
CA ARG A 335 4.53 -3.34 19.20
C ARG A 335 5.06 -1.90 19.22
N LYS A 336 5.24 -1.31 20.42
CA LYS A 336 5.77 0.05 20.56
C LYS A 336 7.19 0.18 19.99
N THR A 337 8.07 -0.79 20.29
CA THR A 337 9.43 -0.75 19.74
C THR A 337 9.44 -0.94 18.22
N VAL A 338 8.62 -1.84 17.68
CA VAL A 338 8.47 -1.99 16.21
C VAL A 338 7.96 -0.69 15.59
N ARG A 339 7.01 0.02 16.22
CA ARG A 339 6.56 1.33 15.77
C ARG A 339 7.69 2.36 15.75
N ASP A 340 8.49 2.41 16.82
CA ASP A 340 9.61 3.33 16.92
C ASP A 340 10.67 3.03 15.85
N GLU A 341 10.96 1.75 15.61
CA GLU A 341 11.89 1.33 14.56
C GLU A 341 11.33 1.59 13.15
N MET A 342 10.01 1.48 12.95
CA MET A 342 9.38 1.82 11.69
C MET A 342 9.53 3.32 11.39
N GLU A 343 9.24 4.20 12.35
CA GLU A 343 9.41 5.66 12.24
C GLU A 343 10.88 6.07 12.04
N ALA A 344 11.81 5.29 12.59
CA ALA A 344 13.25 5.51 12.48
C ALA A 344 13.86 5.08 11.14
N LEU A 345 13.12 4.34 10.29
CA LEU A 345 13.62 3.93 8.97
C LEU A 345 13.88 5.16 8.09
N LYS A 346 15.11 5.32 7.64
CA LYS A 346 15.55 6.38 6.73
C LYS A 346 16.40 5.77 5.62
N ASP A 347 16.23 6.30 4.43
CA ASP A 347 16.97 5.89 3.23
C ASP A 347 16.97 4.36 3.04
N LEU A 348 15.85 3.71 3.42
CA LEU A 348 15.71 2.27 3.25
C LEU A 348 15.64 1.95 1.76
N ASP A 349 16.68 1.28 1.25
CA ASP A 349 16.77 0.81 -0.12
C ASP A 349 15.96 -0.48 -0.28
N ASP A 350 15.00 -0.47 -1.17
CA ASP A 350 14.14 -1.62 -1.52
C ASP A 350 14.58 -2.32 -2.82
N GLY A 351 15.79 -2.01 -3.27
CA GLY A 351 16.36 -2.53 -4.52
C GLY A 351 15.70 -1.95 -5.77
N GLY A 352 15.19 -0.70 -5.70
CA GLY A 352 14.70 0.07 -6.84
C GLY A 352 13.20 -0.08 -7.14
N ILE A 353 12.42 -0.64 -6.24
CA ILE A 353 10.95 -0.68 -6.39
C ILE A 353 10.37 0.74 -6.33
N THR A 354 10.92 1.57 -5.43
CA THR A 354 10.63 3.00 -5.32
C THR A 354 11.91 3.76 -4.98
N PRO A 355 11.95 5.09 -5.05
CA PRO A 355 13.02 5.86 -4.40
C PRO A 355 13.12 5.51 -2.91
N PRO A 356 14.32 5.61 -2.28
CA PRO A 356 14.55 5.18 -0.92
C PRO A 356 13.50 5.66 0.06
N LEU A 357 13.03 4.76 0.95
CA LEU A 357 11.94 5.01 1.88
C LEU A 357 12.41 5.77 3.11
N ASN A 358 11.57 6.70 3.57
CA ASN A 358 11.76 7.45 4.81
C ASN A 358 10.43 7.52 5.56
N TYR A 359 10.39 6.92 6.74
CA TYR A 359 9.15 6.82 7.52
C TYR A 359 9.01 7.86 8.65
N ALA A 360 9.90 8.86 8.72
CA ALA A 360 9.82 9.91 9.74
C ALA A 360 8.48 10.68 9.72
N ASP A 361 7.78 10.70 8.61
CA ASP A 361 6.45 11.30 8.43
C ASP A 361 5.34 10.26 8.20
N HIS A 362 5.65 8.97 8.40
CA HIS A 362 4.77 7.81 8.25
C HIS A 362 4.29 7.52 6.82
N GLN A 363 4.84 8.19 5.78
CA GLN A 363 4.42 7.98 4.39
C GLN A 363 5.31 6.99 3.61
N GLY A 364 6.52 6.69 4.11
CA GLY A 364 7.53 5.88 3.42
C GLY A 364 8.14 6.62 2.24
N THR A 365 7.41 6.87 1.17
CA THR A 365 7.83 7.77 0.10
C THR A 365 6.76 8.81 -0.21
N THR A 366 7.23 10.02 -0.55
CA THR A 366 6.39 11.11 -1.06
C THR A 366 6.71 11.41 -2.52
N GLN A 367 7.41 10.50 -3.19
CA GLN A 367 7.75 10.63 -4.59
C GLN A 367 6.83 9.77 -5.47
N ALA A 368 6.52 10.29 -6.65
CA ALA A 368 5.81 9.57 -7.69
C ALA A 368 6.21 10.13 -9.06
N ARG A 369 5.85 9.41 -10.10
CA ARG A 369 5.90 9.89 -11.48
C ARG A 369 4.58 9.57 -12.17
N LEU A 370 4.43 9.99 -13.42
CA LEU A 370 3.31 9.57 -14.24
C LEU A 370 3.66 8.31 -15.04
N ALA A 371 2.67 7.50 -15.32
CA ALA A 371 2.73 6.48 -16.37
C ALA A 371 1.59 6.71 -17.36
N GLU A 372 1.82 6.42 -18.63
CA GLU A 372 0.87 6.59 -19.73
C GLU A 372 0.72 5.27 -20.47
N ILE A 373 -0.50 4.91 -20.87
CA ILE A 373 -0.72 3.75 -21.74
C ILE A 373 -0.34 4.15 -23.17
N LYS A 374 0.69 3.46 -23.71
CA LYS A 374 1.18 3.57 -25.08
C LYS A 374 1.29 2.17 -25.68
N ASN A 375 0.65 1.97 -26.83
CA ASN A 375 0.64 0.68 -27.51
C ASN A 375 0.22 -0.48 -26.59
N GLY A 376 -0.79 -0.24 -25.74
CA GLY A 376 -1.35 -1.25 -24.84
C GLY A 376 -0.51 -1.59 -23.60
N THR A 377 0.50 -0.78 -23.25
CA THR A 377 1.31 -0.96 -22.04
C THR A 377 1.52 0.35 -21.30
N TYR A 378 1.70 0.29 -19.97
CA TYR A 378 2.12 1.46 -19.20
C TYR A 378 3.60 1.76 -19.45
N VAL A 379 3.87 3.00 -19.81
CA VAL A 379 5.23 3.54 -19.99
C VAL A 379 5.41 4.68 -19.01
N PRO A 380 6.48 4.70 -18.19
CA PRO A 380 6.79 5.83 -17.33
C PRO A 380 6.97 7.12 -18.13
N VAL A 381 6.46 8.23 -17.60
CA VAL A 381 6.56 9.57 -18.21
C VAL A 381 7.23 10.52 -17.21
N GLY A 382 8.40 11.02 -17.58
CA GLY A 382 9.20 11.90 -16.74
C GLY A 382 9.92 11.19 -15.60
N GLU A 383 10.56 11.99 -14.76
CA GLU A 383 11.34 11.54 -13.61
C GLU A 383 10.45 11.43 -12.36
N TRP A 384 10.99 10.83 -11.30
CA TRP A 384 10.39 10.86 -9.99
C TRP A 384 10.33 12.31 -9.47
N ILE A 385 9.16 12.74 -9.04
CA ILE A 385 8.90 14.09 -8.52
C ILE A 385 8.35 14.01 -7.10
N GLN A 386 8.69 15.04 -6.30
CA GLN A 386 8.08 15.19 -4.98
C GLN A 386 6.58 15.50 -5.11
N ALA A 387 5.77 14.74 -4.41
CA ALA A 387 4.33 14.94 -4.38
C ALA A 387 3.93 16.14 -3.49
N ARG A 388 4.73 16.46 -2.45
CA ARG A 388 4.45 17.60 -1.57
C ARG A 388 4.55 18.93 -2.32
N LEU A 389 3.60 19.81 -2.08
CA LEU A 389 3.75 21.25 -2.29
C LEU A 389 4.57 21.79 -1.11
N HIS A 390 5.58 22.57 -1.38
CA HIS A 390 6.40 23.23 -0.35
C HIS A 390 5.59 24.23 0.44
#